data_e795ac4827b687934c4d9f5db79aed09
#
_entry.id   e795ac4827b687934c4d9f5db79aed09
#
_cell.length_a   1.000
_cell.length_b   1.000
_cell.length_c   1.000
_cell.angle_alpha   90.00
_cell.angle_beta   90.00
_cell.angle_gamma   90.00
#
_symmetry.space_group_name_H-M   'P 1'
#
loop_
_entity.id
_entity.type
_entity.pdbx_description
1 polymer ?
#
loop_
_entity_poly.entity_id
_entity_poly.type
_entity_poly.pdbx_seq_one_letter_code
_entity_poly.pdbx_strand_id
1 'polypeptide(L)'
;MSSSPLMELKDIHKSFGNVDALKGVSISIKAGECHCLLGDNGAGKSTFIKIMSGVHQPTKGKININGKEIEINNPREAIDVGIATVYQDLALIPLMSVSRNFWLGRELTKKVGPVTLMDFEKCDSILMSEMDKIGIKLRDPSQSIGLSLIHI
;
A
#
# COMPACT_ATOMS: atom_id res chain seq x y z
N MET A 1 27.79 4.43 13.53
CA MET A 1 27.05 3.16 13.48
C MET A 1 26.35 3.11 12.13
N SER A 2 26.82 2.23 11.24
CA SER A 2 26.18 2.03 9.92
C SER A 2 24.82 1.34 10.16
N SER A 3 23.73 2.11 10.13
CA SER A 3 22.40 1.52 10.20
C SER A 3 22.19 0.72 8.91
N SER A 4 21.90 -0.57 9.04
CA SER A 4 21.48 -1.39 7.91
C SER A 4 20.29 -0.75 7.21
N PRO A 5 20.20 -0.83 5.87
CA PRO A 5 19.08 -0.28 5.15
C PRO A 5 17.77 -0.95 5.58
N LEU A 6 16.72 -0.14 5.70
CA LEU A 6 15.36 -0.61 5.98
C LEU A 6 14.85 -1.44 4.81
N MET A 7 15.08 -0.96 3.59
CA MET A 7 14.70 -1.62 2.35
C MET A 7 15.84 -1.51 1.34
N GLU A 8 16.12 -2.60 0.64
CA GLU A 8 17.14 -2.65 -0.39
C GLU A 8 16.65 -3.49 -1.57
N LEU A 9 16.67 -2.92 -2.75
CA LEU A 9 16.40 -3.61 -4.00
C LEU A 9 17.73 -3.71 -4.76
N LYS A 10 18.11 -4.91 -5.19
CA LYS A 10 19.38 -5.19 -5.88
C LYS A 10 19.12 -5.73 -7.26
N ASP A 11 19.70 -5.06 -8.26
CA ASP A 11 19.72 -5.49 -9.66
C ASP A 11 18.33 -5.89 -10.19
N ILE A 12 17.32 -5.06 -9.94
CA ILE A 12 15.94 -5.35 -10.32
C ILE A 12 15.77 -5.20 -11.82
N HIS A 13 15.40 -6.28 -12.46
CA HIS A 13 15.00 -6.34 -13.86
C HIS A 13 13.51 -6.63 -13.97
N LYS A 14 12.86 -6.07 -14.98
CA LYS A 14 11.50 -6.41 -15.34
C LYS A 14 11.29 -6.32 -16.83
N SER A 15 10.87 -7.43 -17.43
CA SER A 15 10.49 -7.50 -18.84
C SER A 15 9.01 -7.85 -18.98
N PHE A 16 8.35 -7.26 -19.96
CA PHE A 16 7.00 -7.57 -20.39
C PHE A 16 7.06 -8.02 -21.86
N GLY A 17 7.07 -9.34 -22.08
CA GLY A 17 7.36 -9.89 -23.39
C GLY A 17 8.76 -9.44 -23.87
N ASN A 18 8.82 -8.73 -25.01
CA ASN A 18 10.06 -8.24 -25.59
C ASN A 18 10.47 -6.83 -25.11
N VAL A 19 9.75 -6.25 -24.15
CA VAL A 19 10.03 -4.91 -23.66
C VAL A 19 10.65 -4.98 -22.27
N ASP A 20 11.89 -4.51 -22.15
CA ASP A 20 12.59 -4.39 -20.87
C ASP A 20 12.21 -3.07 -20.21
N ALA A 21 11.34 -3.15 -19.23
CA ALA A 21 10.89 -1.98 -18.46
C ALA A 21 11.89 -1.55 -17.38
N LEU A 22 12.64 -2.51 -16.82
CA LEU A 22 13.73 -2.24 -15.86
C LEU A 22 14.96 -3.09 -16.23
N LYS A 23 16.13 -2.47 -16.15
CA LYS A 23 17.41 -3.06 -16.61
C LYS A 23 18.48 -3.00 -15.51
N GLY A 24 18.19 -3.59 -14.34
CA GLY A 24 19.17 -3.68 -13.26
C GLY A 24 19.14 -2.47 -12.32
N VAL A 25 17.94 -2.03 -11.90
CA VAL A 25 17.79 -0.90 -10.96
C VAL A 25 18.08 -1.34 -9.55
N SER A 26 18.92 -0.58 -8.84
CA SER A 26 19.21 -0.83 -7.43
C SER A 26 18.95 0.45 -6.62
N ILE A 27 18.37 0.28 -5.42
CA ILE A 27 18.14 1.35 -4.46
C ILE A 27 18.30 0.81 -3.04
N SER A 28 18.78 1.65 -2.14
CA SER A 28 18.91 1.35 -0.72
C SER A 28 18.30 2.50 0.07
N ILE A 29 17.33 2.20 0.92
CA ILE A 29 16.56 3.17 1.70
C ILE A 29 16.77 2.90 3.18
N LYS A 30 17.21 3.90 3.93
CA LYS A 30 17.36 3.83 5.40
C LYS A 30 16.11 4.38 6.09
N ALA A 31 15.97 4.06 7.36
CA ALA A 31 14.90 4.63 8.17
C ALA A 31 14.98 6.17 8.22
N GLY A 32 13.85 6.84 8.05
CA GLY A 32 13.76 8.29 8.07
C GLY A 32 14.21 9.00 6.78
N GLU A 33 14.61 8.26 5.74
CA GLU A 33 14.98 8.85 4.46
C GLU A 33 13.75 9.07 3.55
N CYS A 34 13.79 10.15 2.78
CA CYS A 34 12.86 10.44 1.70
C CYS A 34 13.58 10.32 0.36
N HIS A 35 13.15 9.41 -0.50
CA HIS A 35 13.74 9.18 -1.82
C HIS A 35 12.77 9.64 -2.92
N CYS A 36 13.26 10.50 -3.81
CA CYS A 36 12.51 10.93 -5.00
C CYS A 36 12.93 10.11 -6.21
N LEU A 37 11.97 9.42 -6.84
CA LEU A 37 12.17 8.66 -8.07
C LEU A 37 11.86 9.56 -9.27
N LEU A 38 12.89 10.06 -9.94
CA LEU A 38 12.80 10.96 -11.08
C LEU A 38 13.14 10.25 -12.38
N GLY A 39 12.63 10.77 -13.50
CA GLY A 39 12.88 10.25 -14.85
C GLY A 39 11.75 10.56 -15.82
N ASP A 40 12.00 10.41 -17.11
CA ASP A 40 11.04 10.66 -18.17
C ASP A 40 9.84 9.69 -18.17
N ASN A 41 8.83 9.99 -18.97
CA ASN A 41 7.73 9.07 -19.22
C ASN A 41 8.27 7.80 -19.89
N GLY A 42 7.87 6.63 -19.40
CA GLY A 42 8.40 5.36 -19.88
C GLY A 42 9.71 4.89 -19.22
N ALA A 43 10.35 5.69 -18.35
CA ALA A 43 11.59 5.30 -17.65
C ALA A 43 11.44 4.15 -16.62
N GLY A 44 10.28 3.51 -16.52
CA GLY A 44 10.07 2.37 -15.63
C GLY A 44 9.68 2.72 -14.19
N LYS A 45 9.51 4.01 -13.83
CA LYS A 45 9.17 4.44 -12.46
C LYS A 45 7.97 3.71 -11.88
N SER A 46 6.85 3.71 -12.61
CA SER A 46 5.62 3.04 -12.16
C SER A 46 5.78 1.53 -12.07
N THR A 47 6.59 0.93 -12.94
CA THR A 47 6.91 -0.51 -12.89
C THR A 47 7.71 -0.81 -11.63
N PHE A 48 8.69 0.03 -11.29
CA PHE A 48 9.50 -0.12 -10.10
C PHE A 48 8.66 -0.02 -8.81
N ILE A 49 7.76 0.98 -8.73
CA ILE A 49 6.81 1.12 -7.61
C ILE A 49 5.88 -0.10 -7.52
N LYS A 50 5.38 -0.60 -8.66
CA LYS A 50 4.53 -1.80 -8.70
C LYS A 50 5.25 -3.08 -8.25
N ILE A 51 6.56 -3.16 -8.42
CA ILE A 51 7.36 -4.26 -7.87
C ILE A 51 7.47 -4.13 -6.36
N MET A 52 7.79 -2.95 -5.84
CA MET A 52 7.85 -2.71 -4.39
C MET A 52 6.52 -3.00 -3.71
N SER A 53 5.40 -2.66 -4.37
CA SER A 53 4.05 -2.89 -3.84
C SER A 53 3.49 -4.29 -4.09
N GLY A 54 4.27 -5.22 -4.66
CA GLY A 54 3.86 -6.59 -4.90
C GLY A 54 2.86 -6.81 -6.05
N VAL A 55 2.56 -5.75 -6.85
CA VAL A 55 1.68 -5.86 -8.04
C VAL A 55 2.38 -6.59 -9.18
N HIS A 56 3.70 -6.42 -9.29
CA HIS A 56 4.52 -7.12 -10.27
C HIS A 56 5.68 -7.83 -9.59
N GLN A 57 6.04 -9.02 -10.10
CA GLN A 57 7.24 -9.70 -9.69
C GLN A 57 8.43 -9.22 -10.54
N PRO A 58 9.62 -9.02 -9.99
CA PRO A 58 10.81 -8.78 -10.78
C PRO A 58 11.13 -10.03 -11.64
N THR A 59 11.69 -9.83 -12.82
CA THR A 59 12.19 -10.94 -13.66
C THR A 59 13.52 -11.47 -13.12
N LYS A 60 14.34 -10.56 -12.55
CA LYS A 60 15.61 -10.83 -11.85
C LYS A 60 15.83 -9.78 -10.78
N GLY A 61 16.73 -10.09 -9.86
CA GLY A 61 17.09 -9.22 -8.75
C GLY A 61 16.52 -9.70 -7.42
N LYS A 62 16.81 -8.95 -6.36
CA LYS A 62 16.48 -9.34 -4.99
C LYS A 62 15.91 -8.16 -4.22
N ILE A 63 14.97 -8.44 -3.34
CA ILE A 63 14.39 -7.47 -2.40
C ILE A 63 14.78 -7.90 -0.99
N ASN A 64 15.38 -6.97 -0.25
CA ASN A 64 15.70 -7.18 1.16
C ASN A 64 14.93 -6.16 2.00
N ILE A 65 14.35 -6.61 3.10
CA ILE A 65 13.75 -5.75 4.13
C ILE A 65 14.38 -6.10 5.48
N ASN A 66 14.88 -5.08 6.18
CA ASN A 66 15.58 -5.23 7.45
C ASN A 66 16.73 -6.27 7.36
N GLY A 67 17.45 -6.29 6.22
CA GLY A 67 18.56 -7.20 5.97
C GLY A 67 18.18 -8.64 5.65
N LYS A 68 16.89 -8.96 5.53
CA LYS A 68 16.41 -10.28 5.13
C LYS A 68 15.92 -10.24 3.68
N GLU A 69 16.38 -11.19 2.88
CA GLU A 69 15.86 -11.41 1.51
C GLU A 69 14.43 -11.93 1.61
N ILE A 70 13.52 -11.29 0.88
CA ILE A 70 12.11 -11.65 0.83
C ILE A 70 11.59 -11.65 -0.60
N GLU A 71 10.55 -12.43 -0.84
CA GLU A 71 9.74 -12.37 -2.03
C GLU A 71 8.39 -11.74 -1.69
N ILE A 72 7.94 -10.80 -2.52
CA ILE A 72 6.64 -10.14 -2.35
C ILE A 72 5.78 -10.53 -3.53
N ASN A 73 4.89 -11.50 -3.35
CA ASN A 73 4.12 -12.09 -4.43
C ASN A 73 2.80 -11.39 -4.73
N ASN A 74 2.33 -10.58 -3.81
CA ASN A 74 1.08 -9.83 -3.93
C ASN A 74 1.07 -8.60 -3.02
N PRO A 75 0.14 -7.65 -3.25
CA PRO A 75 0.06 -6.42 -2.46
C PRO A 75 -0.21 -6.65 -0.96
N ARG A 76 -0.86 -7.74 -0.60
CA ARG A 76 -1.13 -8.06 0.81
C ARG A 76 0.18 -8.38 1.54
N GLU A 77 1.03 -9.20 0.95
CA GLU A 77 2.36 -9.48 1.49
C GLU A 77 3.22 -8.22 1.61
N ALA A 78 3.12 -7.28 0.64
CA ALA A 78 3.79 -6.00 0.74
C ALA A 78 3.34 -5.21 1.98
N ILE A 79 2.03 -5.17 2.25
CA ILE A 79 1.47 -4.54 3.45
C ILE A 79 1.93 -5.24 4.72
N ASP A 80 1.94 -6.57 4.73
CA ASP A 80 2.33 -7.38 5.90
C ASP A 80 3.81 -7.15 6.29
N VAL A 81 4.67 -6.85 5.33
CA VAL A 81 6.07 -6.47 5.58
C VAL A 81 6.29 -4.97 5.81
N GLY A 82 5.21 -4.17 5.84
CA GLY A 82 5.23 -2.76 6.19
C GLY A 82 5.31 -1.79 5.00
N ILE A 83 5.11 -2.24 3.76
CA ILE A 83 5.10 -1.37 2.59
C ILE A 83 3.67 -0.89 2.32
N ALA A 84 3.40 0.39 2.55
CA ALA A 84 2.15 1.03 2.18
C ALA A 84 2.34 1.85 0.89
N THR A 85 1.43 1.69 -0.06
CA THR A 85 1.50 2.38 -1.36
C THR A 85 0.25 3.24 -1.56
N VAL A 86 0.46 4.50 -1.93
CA VAL A 86 -0.61 5.41 -2.37
C VAL A 86 -0.43 5.64 -3.86
N TYR A 87 -1.46 5.30 -4.64
CA TYR A 87 -1.47 5.52 -6.09
C TYR A 87 -2.10 6.86 -6.43
N GLN A 88 -1.78 7.37 -7.62
CA GLN A 88 -2.35 8.62 -8.13
C GLN A 88 -3.88 8.55 -8.25
N ASP A 89 -4.39 7.42 -8.74
CA ASP A 89 -5.82 7.14 -8.74
C ASP A 89 -6.22 6.59 -7.37
N LEU A 90 -6.97 7.37 -6.63
CA LEU A 90 -7.49 6.95 -5.34
C LEU A 90 -8.47 5.78 -5.58
N ALA A 91 -8.09 4.59 -5.12
CA ALA A 91 -8.92 3.38 -5.23
C ALA A 91 -10.10 3.43 -4.23
N LEU A 92 -10.87 4.52 -4.27
CA LEU A 92 -12.05 4.70 -3.45
C LEU A 92 -13.30 4.26 -4.23
N ILE A 93 -14.20 3.58 -3.55
CA ILE A 93 -15.49 3.19 -4.11
C ILE A 93 -16.53 4.22 -3.65
N PRO A 94 -16.98 5.15 -4.54
CA PRO A 94 -17.80 6.30 -4.14
C PRO A 94 -19.14 5.92 -3.48
N LEU A 95 -19.72 4.78 -3.87
CA LEU A 95 -20.98 4.29 -3.33
C LEU A 95 -20.85 3.56 -1.98
N MET A 96 -19.64 3.26 -1.56
CA MET A 96 -19.39 2.67 -0.25
C MET A 96 -19.19 3.76 0.81
N SER A 97 -19.52 3.41 2.06
CA SER A 97 -19.28 4.30 3.20
C SER A 97 -17.79 4.53 3.43
N VAL A 98 -17.45 5.60 4.15
CA VAL A 98 -16.08 5.91 4.58
C VAL A 98 -15.50 4.72 5.33
N SER A 99 -16.25 4.16 6.28
CA SER A 99 -15.82 3.01 7.08
C SER A 99 -15.54 1.77 6.21
N ARG A 100 -16.42 1.43 5.29
CA ARG A 100 -16.22 0.28 4.41
C ARG A 100 -15.04 0.46 3.44
N ASN A 101 -14.81 1.67 2.93
CA ASN A 101 -13.63 1.97 2.12
C ASN A 101 -12.33 1.84 2.94
N PHE A 102 -12.33 2.33 4.18
CA PHE A 102 -11.16 2.27 5.06
C PHE A 102 -10.76 0.83 5.39
N TRP A 103 -11.74 -0.03 5.63
CA TRP A 103 -11.54 -1.44 6.01
C TRP A 103 -11.51 -2.41 4.83
N LEU A 104 -11.63 -1.93 3.59
CA LEU A 104 -11.70 -2.79 2.42
C LEU A 104 -10.51 -3.77 2.35
N GLY A 105 -10.84 -5.07 2.36
CA GLY A 105 -9.85 -6.16 2.36
C GLY A 105 -9.16 -6.43 3.71
N ARG A 106 -9.55 -5.70 4.78
CA ARG A 106 -9.03 -5.87 6.16
C ARG A 106 -10.15 -5.75 7.19
N GLU A 107 -11.37 -6.13 6.81
CA GLU A 107 -12.56 -5.99 7.63
C GLU A 107 -12.40 -6.71 8.97
N LEU A 108 -12.72 -6.01 10.06
CA LEU A 108 -12.81 -6.63 11.37
C LEU A 108 -14.09 -7.43 11.45
N THR A 109 -13.98 -8.65 11.95
CA THR A 109 -15.11 -9.58 11.99
C THR A 109 -15.40 -10.04 13.41
N LYS A 110 -16.68 -10.34 13.68
CA LYS A 110 -17.15 -11.00 14.90
C LYS A 110 -17.92 -12.27 14.57
N LYS A 111 -17.82 -13.25 15.44
CA LYS A 111 -18.59 -14.48 15.34
C LYS A 111 -19.98 -14.28 15.94
N VAL A 112 -21.02 -14.62 15.18
CA VAL A 112 -22.41 -14.63 15.63
C VAL A 112 -22.94 -16.04 15.37
N GLY A 113 -22.85 -16.90 16.39
CA GLY A 113 -23.10 -18.35 16.23
C GLY A 113 -22.11 -18.98 15.24
N PRO A 114 -22.57 -19.72 14.23
CA PRO A 114 -21.71 -20.36 13.24
C PRO A 114 -21.23 -19.40 12.13
N VAL A 115 -21.72 -18.16 12.08
CA VAL A 115 -21.46 -17.21 11.00
C VAL A 115 -20.47 -16.15 11.46
N THR A 116 -19.54 -15.79 10.57
CA THR A 116 -18.60 -14.66 10.76
C THR A 116 -19.14 -13.45 10.00
N LEU A 117 -19.42 -12.37 10.71
CA LEU A 117 -19.93 -11.11 10.16
C LEU A 117 -18.95 -9.98 10.41
N MET A 118 -19.02 -8.92 9.58
CA MET A 118 -18.26 -7.70 9.81
C MET A 118 -18.73 -7.02 11.11
N ASP A 119 -17.79 -6.61 11.94
CA ASP A 119 -18.04 -5.87 13.17
C ASP A 119 -18.02 -4.36 12.90
N PHE A 120 -19.17 -3.85 12.42
CA PHE A 120 -19.30 -2.44 12.04
C PHE A 120 -19.00 -1.49 13.21
N GLU A 121 -19.49 -1.79 14.41
CA GLU A 121 -19.29 -0.92 15.58
C GLU A 121 -17.80 -0.77 15.92
N LYS A 122 -17.06 -1.88 15.90
CA LYS A 122 -15.61 -1.88 16.13
C LYS A 122 -14.86 -1.19 14.98
N CYS A 123 -15.26 -1.44 13.73
CA CYS A 123 -14.70 -0.78 12.56
C CYS A 123 -14.86 0.74 12.65
N ASP A 124 -16.06 1.21 12.96
CA ASP A 124 -16.38 2.64 13.03
C ASP A 124 -15.67 3.33 14.20
N SER A 125 -15.62 2.70 15.36
CA SER A 125 -14.95 3.27 16.54
C SER A 125 -13.45 3.45 16.32
N ILE A 126 -12.78 2.48 15.72
CA ILE A 126 -11.35 2.56 15.40
C ILE A 126 -11.12 3.61 14.31
N LEU A 127 -11.92 3.62 13.23
CA LEU A 127 -11.83 4.62 12.17
C LEU A 127 -11.92 6.04 12.74
N MET A 128 -12.93 6.31 13.58
CA MET A 128 -13.10 7.61 14.20
C MET A 128 -11.89 8.02 15.03
N SER A 129 -11.33 7.09 15.81
CA SER A 129 -10.12 7.33 16.60
C SER A 129 -8.90 7.63 15.73
N GLU A 130 -8.70 6.89 14.63
CA GLU A 130 -7.58 7.12 13.71
C GLU A 130 -7.71 8.46 12.97
N MET A 131 -8.92 8.82 12.54
CA MET A 131 -9.19 10.10 11.89
C MET A 131 -8.94 11.29 12.84
N ASP A 132 -9.36 11.16 14.10
CA ASP A 132 -9.15 12.21 15.11
C ASP A 132 -7.65 12.43 15.40
N LYS A 133 -6.84 11.36 15.44
CA LYS A 133 -5.38 11.46 15.63
C LYS A 133 -4.68 12.29 14.54
N ILE A 134 -5.20 12.30 13.33
CA ILE A 134 -4.65 13.08 12.20
C ILE A 134 -5.40 14.40 11.99
N GLY A 135 -6.30 14.78 12.93
CA GLY A 135 -7.03 16.03 12.92
C GLY A 135 -8.21 16.09 11.96
N ILE A 136 -8.66 14.95 11.43
CA ILE A 136 -9.83 14.87 10.56
C ILE A 136 -11.06 14.56 11.40
N LYS A 137 -12.01 15.50 11.44
CA LYS A 137 -13.30 15.32 12.14
C LYS A 137 -14.32 14.65 11.24
N LEU A 138 -14.38 13.33 11.30
CA LEU A 138 -15.41 12.56 10.60
C LEU A 138 -16.73 12.63 11.39
N ARG A 139 -17.81 13.11 10.76
CA ARG A 139 -19.12 13.24 11.41
C ARG A 139 -19.90 11.93 11.43
N ASP A 140 -19.87 11.22 10.31
CA ASP A 140 -20.60 9.97 10.13
C ASP A 140 -19.77 8.97 9.29
N PRO A 141 -19.27 7.88 9.89
CA PRO A 141 -18.51 6.86 9.18
C PRO A 141 -19.35 6.06 8.18
N SER A 142 -20.69 6.09 8.32
CA SER A 142 -21.60 5.37 7.42
C SER A 142 -21.92 6.16 6.14
N GLN A 143 -21.56 7.44 6.07
CA GLN A 143 -21.77 8.28 4.89
C GLN A 143 -20.96 7.77 3.70
N SER A 144 -21.56 7.77 2.51
CA SER A 144 -20.84 7.43 1.27
C SER A 144 -19.79 8.48 0.91
N ILE A 145 -18.62 8.04 0.42
CA ILE A 145 -17.51 8.94 0.09
C ILE A 145 -17.89 9.92 -1.02
N GLY A 146 -18.69 9.48 -2.00
CA GLY A 146 -19.14 10.34 -3.09
C GLY A 146 -19.91 11.60 -2.64
N LEU A 147 -20.60 11.52 -1.50
CA LEU A 147 -21.26 12.68 -0.89
C LEU A 147 -20.30 13.51 -0.02
N SER A 148 -19.29 12.88 0.58
CA SER A 148 -18.32 13.55 1.45
C SER A 148 -17.36 14.46 0.67
N LEU A 149 -16.96 14.08 -0.55
CA LEU A 149 -16.05 14.87 -1.39
C LEU A 149 -16.67 16.16 -1.94
N ILE A 150 -18.00 16.29 -1.90
CA ILE A 150 -18.72 17.50 -2.37
C ILE A 150 -18.80 18.56 -1.26
N HIS A 151 -18.52 18.20 0.00
CA HIS A 151 -18.69 19.04 1.17
C HIS A 151 -17.39 19.35 1.95
N ILE A 152 -16.22 19.15 1.33
CA ILE A 152 -14.94 19.63 1.88
C ILE A 152 -14.60 21.01 1.34
#